data_9b4125380d3c0f80d7215b46563017e4
#
_entry.id   9b4125380d3c0f80d7215b46563017e4
#
_cell.length_a   1.000
_cell.length_b   1.000
_cell.length_c   1.000
_cell.angle_alpha   90.00
_cell.angle_beta   90.00
_cell.angle_gamma   90.00
#
_symmetry.space_group_name_H-M   'P 1'
#
loop_
_entity.id
_entity.type
_entity.pdbx_description
1 polymer ?
#
loop_
_entity_poly.entity_id
_entity_poly.type
_entity_poly.pdbx_seq_one_letter_code
_entity_poly.pdbx_strand_id
1 'polypeptide(L)'
;MEPQFDFEPAARSLVAIVDAVTEDQLTHPTPCAGSTVRDLLAHVVGLTEAFRQAATKESVGRSTPPPAGNDSPLPDDWRTRIAAQLETLTSAWRVPEAWDGDTEAGGVELPAAVMAIVALDEITVHAWDLAVATGQRPTVAPADLAILHEFLCETDPAGTPGLFGPIVEVPADAPALDRLLGLTGRDPAWRPAAPA
;
A
#
# COMPACT_ATOMS: atom_id res chain seq x y z
N MET A 1 5.08 -6.32 -22.33
CA MET A 1 4.92 -4.83 -22.37
C MET A 1 6.08 -4.20 -21.63
N GLU A 2 6.59 -3.02 -22.01
CA GLU A 2 7.62 -2.35 -21.20
C GLU A 2 7.05 -1.88 -19.87
N PRO A 3 7.85 -1.91 -18.77
CA PRO A 3 7.44 -1.37 -17.48
C PRO A 3 7.00 0.10 -17.59
N GLN A 4 5.86 0.45 -16.99
CA GLN A 4 5.30 1.80 -17.08
C GLN A 4 5.87 2.73 -16.01
N PHE A 5 6.35 2.19 -14.90
CA PHE A 5 6.99 2.90 -13.78
C PHE A 5 7.90 1.97 -12.99
N ASP A 6 8.66 2.52 -12.05
CA ASP A 6 9.53 1.77 -11.13
C ASP A 6 9.00 1.87 -9.71
N PHE A 7 8.93 0.76 -9.00
CA PHE A 7 8.51 0.71 -7.60
C PHE A 7 9.55 1.26 -6.61
N GLU A 8 10.80 1.46 -7.04
CA GLU A 8 11.90 1.81 -6.14
C GLU A 8 11.65 3.06 -5.26
N PRO A 9 11.06 4.18 -5.77
CA PRO A 9 10.77 5.33 -4.92
C PRO A 9 9.80 5.01 -3.78
N ALA A 10 8.68 4.34 -4.08
CA ALA A 10 7.67 3.95 -3.10
C ALA A 10 8.22 2.91 -2.11
N ALA A 11 8.93 1.88 -2.60
CA ALA A 11 9.56 0.85 -1.79
C ALA A 11 10.57 1.45 -0.80
N ARG A 12 11.42 2.36 -1.25
CA ARG A 12 12.40 3.05 -0.39
C ARG A 12 11.74 3.90 0.68
N SER A 13 10.65 4.59 0.35
CA SER A 13 9.87 5.37 1.33
C SER A 13 9.28 4.46 2.40
N LEU A 14 8.66 3.35 2.02
CA LEU A 14 8.08 2.39 2.96
C LEU A 14 9.15 1.74 3.85
N VAL A 15 10.29 1.32 3.29
CA VAL A 15 11.42 0.77 4.07
C VAL A 15 11.89 1.76 5.13
N ALA A 16 12.09 3.03 4.76
CA ALA A 16 12.55 4.06 5.69
C ALA A 16 11.58 4.26 6.87
N ILE A 17 10.26 4.19 6.60
CA ILE A 17 9.22 4.29 7.62
C ILE A 17 9.25 3.04 8.52
N VAL A 18 9.28 1.86 7.93
CA VAL A 18 9.30 0.56 8.65
C VAL A 18 10.51 0.47 9.58
N ASP A 19 11.69 0.88 9.12
CA ASP A 19 12.93 0.86 9.91
C ASP A 19 12.85 1.75 11.15
N ALA A 20 12.12 2.85 11.07
CA ALA A 20 12.00 3.82 12.17
C ALA A 20 10.84 3.50 13.16
N VAL A 21 9.99 2.51 12.89
CA VAL A 21 8.95 2.08 13.84
C VAL A 21 9.59 1.46 15.07
N THR A 22 9.16 1.87 16.27
CA THR A 22 9.61 1.31 17.54
C THR A 22 8.62 0.29 18.11
N GLU A 23 9.05 -0.58 19.03
CA GLU A 23 8.19 -1.65 19.58
C GLU A 23 7.00 -1.10 20.38
N ASP A 24 7.14 0.03 21.05
CA ASP A 24 6.08 0.71 21.79
C ASP A 24 5.01 1.29 20.85
N GLN A 25 5.37 1.62 19.62
CA GLN A 25 4.43 2.12 18.60
C GLN A 25 3.55 1.02 17.98
N LEU A 26 3.88 -0.25 18.15
CA LEU A 26 3.12 -1.36 17.54
C LEU A 26 1.65 -1.40 17.96
N THR A 27 1.30 -0.84 19.11
CA THR A 27 -0.08 -0.77 19.60
C THR A 27 -0.80 0.52 19.23
N HIS A 28 -0.12 1.47 18.57
CA HIS A 28 -0.76 2.72 18.15
C HIS A 28 -1.85 2.47 17.11
N PRO A 29 -2.95 3.23 17.17
CA PRO A 29 -3.98 3.18 16.12
C PRO A 29 -3.42 3.73 14.81
N THR A 30 -4.00 3.27 13.70
CA THR A 30 -3.70 3.76 12.34
C THR A 30 -4.92 4.44 11.71
N PRO A 31 -4.77 5.14 10.57
CA PRO A 31 -5.90 5.62 9.77
C PRO A 31 -6.81 4.49 9.26
N CYS A 32 -6.28 3.27 9.13
CA CYS A 32 -7.08 2.09 8.79
C CYS A 32 -7.94 1.72 9.99
N ALA A 33 -9.26 1.96 9.89
CA ALA A 33 -10.20 1.76 10.99
C ALA A 33 -10.10 0.37 11.64
N GLY A 34 -9.89 0.34 12.96
CA GLY A 34 -9.79 -0.89 13.74
C GLY A 34 -8.43 -1.59 13.66
N SER A 35 -7.44 -1.03 12.94
CA SER A 35 -6.10 -1.62 12.80
C SER A 35 -5.06 -0.84 13.60
N THR A 36 -4.19 -1.56 14.30
CA THR A 36 -2.99 -1.02 14.93
C THR A 36 -1.81 -1.00 13.94
N VAL A 37 -0.72 -0.36 14.32
CA VAL A 37 0.55 -0.40 13.56
C VAL A 37 1.02 -1.84 13.36
N ARG A 38 0.89 -2.72 14.38
CA ARG A 38 1.20 -4.15 14.29
C ARG A 38 0.39 -4.83 13.20
N ASP A 39 -0.92 -4.60 13.18
CA ASP A 39 -1.82 -5.24 12.22
C ASP A 39 -1.51 -4.77 10.79
N LEU A 40 -1.24 -3.48 10.63
CA LEU A 40 -0.88 -2.91 9.34
C LEU A 40 0.48 -3.42 8.83
N LEU A 41 1.48 -3.59 9.72
CA LEU A 41 2.76 -4.20 9.36
C LEU A 41 2.59 -5.67 8.95
N ALA A 42 1.72 -6.44 9.63
CA ALA A 42 1.41 -7.80 9.25
C ALA A 42 0.73 -7.85 7.86
N HIS A 43 -0.17 -6.90 7.57
CA HIS A 43 -0.77 -6.72 6.25
C HIS A 43 0.30 -6.41 5.19
N VAL A 44 1.23 -5.47 5.47
CA VAL A 44 2.33 -5.11 4.56
C VAL A 44 3.23 -6.31 4.25
N VAL A 45 3.52 -7.18 5.22
CA VAL A 45 4.24 -8.44 4.97
C VAL A 45 3.48 -9.32 3.97
N GLY A 46 2.16 -9.43 4.10
CA GLY A 46 1.33 -10.23 3.20
C GLY A 46 1.25 -9.64 1.79
N LEU A 47 0.96 -8.33 1.69
CA LEU A 47 0.76 -7.67 0.41
C LEU A 47 2.03 -7.60 -0.44
N THR A 48 3.19 -7.34 0.16
CA THR A 48 4.45 -7.26 -0.58
C THR A 48 4.81 -8.60 -1.23
N GLU A 49 4.55 -9.72 -0.55
CA GLU A 49 4.71 -11.05 -1.14
C GLU A 49 3.64 -11.34 -2.22
N ALA A 50 2.37 -11.00 -1.96
CA ALA A 50 1.30 -11.21 -2.92
C ALA A 50 1.56 -10.46 -4.24
N PHE A 51 2.00 -9.21 -4.20
CA PHE A 51 2.31 -8.43 -5.39
C PHE A 51 3.63 -8.86 -6.07
N ARG A 52 4.60 -9.42 -5.33
CA ARG A 52 5.75 -10.08 -5.94
C ARG A 52 5.31 -11.31 -6.74
N GLN A 53 4.44 -12.16 -6.16
CA GLN A 53 3.90 -13.33 -6.83
C GLN A 53 3.03 -12.96 -8.04
N ALA A 54 2.30 -11.85 -7.98
CA ALA A 54 1.55 -11.32 -9.11
C ALA A 54 2.49 -10.95 -10.28
N ALA A 55 3.63 -10.30 -10.01
CA ALA A 55 4.63 -9.97 -11.02
C ALA A 55 5.20 -11.22 -11.71
N THR A 56 5.49 -12.26 -10.94
CA THR A 56 6.07 -13.52 -11.44
C THR A 56 5.02 -14.50 -11.96
N LYS A 57 3.72 -14.16 -11.89
CA LYS A 57 2.58 -15.01 -12.26
C LYS A 57 2.43 -16.29 -11.41
N GLU A 58 3.17 -16.40 -10.30
CA GLU A 58 3.07 -17.53 -9.36
C GLU A 58 1.70 -17.63 -8.69
N SER A 59 0.99 -16.50 -8.52
CA SER A 59 -0.33 -16.40 -7.88
C SER A 59 -1.50 -16.82 -8.77
N VAL A 60 -1.33 -16.89 -10.09
CA VAL A 60 -2.42 -17.19 -11.03
C VAL A 60 -3.07 -18.53 -10.73
N GLY A 61 -4.40 -18.52 -10.49
CA GLY A 61 -5.20 -19.69 -10.11
C GLY A 61 -4.94 -20.20 -8.67
N ARG A 62 -4.21 -19.44 -7.85
CA ARG A 62 -3.84 -19.82 -6.48
C ARG A 62 -3.99 -18.71 -5.46
N SER A 63 -4.24 -17.49 -5.92
CA SER A 63 -4.41 -16.33 -5.04
C SER A 63 -5.66 -16.51 -4.17
N THR A 64 -5.54 -16.14 -2.91
CA THR A 64 -6.66 -16.15 -1.95
C THR A 64 -6.82 -14.79 -1.32
N PRO A 65 -8.05 -14.39 -0.96
CA PRO A 65 -8.26 -13.18 -0.19
C PRO A 65 -7.40 -13.18 1.09
N PRO A 66 -6.92 -12.02 1.54
CA PRO A 66 -6.26 -11.93 2.83
C PRO A 66 -7.20 -12.41 3.95
N PRO A 67 -6.68 -12.92 5.08
CA PRO A 67 -7.49 -13.25 6.24
C PRO A 67 -8.39 -12.09 6.64
N ALA A 68 -9.63 -12.39 7.02
CA ALA A 68 -10.56 -11.36 7.49
C ALA A 68 -10.09 -10.80 8.84
N GLY A 69 -10.13 -9.47 8.99
CA GLY A 69 -9.72 -8.81 10.23
C GLY A 69 -8.21 -8.77 10.43
N ASN A 70 -7.80 -8.58 11.68
CA ASN A 70 -6.39 -8.39 12.09
C ASN A 70 -5.75 -9.68 12.64
N ASP A 71 -6.15 -10.84 12.11
CA ASP A 71 -5.75 -12.15 12.65
C ASP A 71 -4.38 -12.64 12.14
N SER A 72 -3.75 -11.90 11.22
CA SER A 72 -2.41 -12.26 10.73
C SER A 72 -1.34 -11.93 11.77
N PRO A 73 -0.55 -12.93 12.23
CA PRO A 73 0.52 -12.65 13.16
C PRO A 73 1.64 -11.85 12.48
N LEU A 74 2.13 -10.82 13.15
CA LEU A 74 3.34 -10.12 12.71
C LEU A 74 4.56 -11.01 13.02
N PRO A 75 5.35 -11.44 12.02
CA PRO A 75 6.52 -12.26 12.24
C PRO A 75 7.62 -11.46 12.96
N ASP A 76 8.47 -12.13 13.77
CA ASP A 76 9.52 -11.47 14.54
C ASP A 76 10.55 -10.74 13.65
N ASP A 77 10.76 -11.23 12.44
CA ASP A 77 11.70 -10.67 11.46
C ASP A 77 11.05 -9.64 10.48
N TRP A 78 9.89 -9.09 10.83
CA TRP A 78 9.09 -8.26 9.94
C TRP A 78 9.86 -7.12 9.26
N ARG A 79 10.79 -6.45 9.96
CA ARG A 79 11.58 -5.35 9.38
C ARG A 79 12.45 -5.82 8.21
N THR A 80 13.27 -6.82 8.44
CA THR A 80 14.16 -7.36 7.41
C THR A 80 13.38 -8.06 6.31
N ARG A 81 12.26 -8.69 6.67
CA ARG A 81 11.37 -9.37 5.72
C ARG A 81 10.71 -8.37 4.77
N ILE A 82 10.10 -7.29 5.27
CA ILE A 82 9.48 -6.26 4.41
C ILE A 82 10.51 -5.65 3.46
N ALA A 83 11.71 -5.31 3.97
CA ALA A 83 12.78 -4.75 3.12
C ALA A 83 13.18 -5.71 1.99
N ALA A 84 13.41 -6.99 2.32
CA ALA A 84 13.76 -8.01 1.34
C ALA A 84 12.63 -8.29 0.33
N GLN A 85 11.37 -8.32 0.78
CA GLN A 85 10.22 -8.50 -0.09
C GLN A 85 10.03 -7.32 -1.05
N LEU A 86 10.20 -6.08 -0.60
CA LEU A 86 10.14 -4.89 -1.45
C LEU A 86 11.26 -4.86 -2.49
N GLU A 87 12.48 -5.31 -2.16
CA GLU A 87 13.57 -5.44 -3.12
C GLU A 87 13.22 -6.47 -4.21
N THR A 88 12.71 -7.63 -3.82
CA THR A 88 12.34 -8.69 -4.76
C THR A 88 11.10 -8.32 -5.59
N LEU A 89 10.11 -7.64 -5.01
CA LEU A 89 8.95 -7.09 -5.71
C LEU A 89 9.39 -6.08 -6.78
N THR A 90 10.22 -5.10 -6.39
CA THR A 90 10.74 -4.08 -7.31
C THR A 90 11.48 -4.74 -8.47
N SER A 91 12.33 -5.72 -8.18
CA SER A 91 13.07 -6.46 -9.20
C SER A 91 12.14 -7.24 -10.15
N ALA A 92 11.10 -7.86 -9.61
CA ALA A 92 10.13 -8.64 -10.40
C ALA A 92 9.31 -7.75 -11.35
N TRP A 93 8.86 -6.58 -10.91
CA TRP A 93 8.11 -5.66 -11.76
C TRP A 93 8.98 -4.89 -12.77
N ARG A 94 10.32 -4.95 -12.69
CA ARG A 94 11.22 -4.42 -13.73
C ARG A 94 11.32 -5.32 -14.96
N VAL A 95 10.79 -6.54 -14.88
CA VAL A 95 10.79 -7.50 -15.98
C VAL A 95 9.59 -7.22 -16.90
N PRO A 96 9.80 -6.99 -18.24
CA PRO A 96 8.70 -6.68 -19.16
C PRO A 96 7.55 -7.67 -19.14
N GLU A 97 7.84 -8.95 -18.98
CA GLU A 97 6.85 -10.04 -18.94
C GLU A 97 5.90 -9.95 -17.73
N ALA A 98 6.30 -9.29 -16.64
CA ALA A 98 5.45 -9.05 -15.49
C ALA A 98 4.20 -8.23 -15.85
N TRP A 99 4.32 -7.37 -16.87
CA TRP A 99 3.27 -6.43 -17.30
C TRP A 99 2.32 -7.02 -18.36
N ASP A 100 2.60 -8.22 -18.86
CA ASP A 100 1.81 -8.86 -19.91
C ASP A 100 0.66 -9.69 -19.35
N GLY A 101 -0.49 -9.67 -20.05
CA GLY A 101 -1.66 -10.49 -19.73
C GLY A 101 -2.29 -10.16 -18.38
N ASP A 102 -2.95 -11.16 -17.80
CA ASP A 102 -3.62 -11.05 -16.50
C ASP A 102 -2.76 -11.64 -15.38
N THR A 103 -3.07 -11.22 -14.15
CA THR A 103 -2.43 -11.76 -12.94
C THR A 103 -3.39 -11.66 -11.75
N GLU A 104 -3.03 -12.28 -10.64
CA GLU A 104 -3.86 -12.33 -9.43
C GLU A 104 -3.10 -11.85 -8.21
N ALA A 105 -3.79 -11.13 -7.32
CA ALA A 105 -3.37 -10.87 -5.95
C ALA A 105 -4.60 -10.76 -5.05
N GLY A 106 -4.52 -11.25 -3.82
CA GLY A 106 -5.62 -11.14 -2.85
C GLY A 106 -6.95 -11.78 -3.30
N GLY A 107 -6.93 -12.75 -4.20
CA GLY A 107 -8.12 -13.38 -4.77
C GLY A 107 -8.80 -12.58 -5.88
N VAL A 108 -8.16 -11.54 -6.38
CA VAL A 108 -8.66 -10.68 -7.48
C VAL A 108 -7.78 -10.87 -8.70
N GLU A 109 -8.40 -11.13 -9.86
CA GLU A 109 -7.75 -11.20 -11.15
C GLU A 109 -7.91 -9.86 -11.89
N LEU A 110 -6.81 -9.31 -12.39
CA LEU A 110 -6.76 -8.04 -13.13
C LEU A 110 -5.70 -8.12 -14.24
N PRO A 111 -5.81 -7.27 -15.29
CA PRO A 111 -4.69 -7.01 -16.17
C PRO A 111 -3.44 -6.63 -15.38
N ALA A 112 -2.29 -7.21 -15.72
CA ALA A 112 -1.06 -7.05 -14.94
C ALA A 112 -0.64 -5.58 -14.76
N ALA A 113 -0.82 -4.75 -15.79
CA ALA A 113 -0.56 -3.31 -15.70
C ALA A 113 -1.45 -2.60 -14.67
N VAL A 114 -2.72 -3.02 -14.52
CA VAL A 114 -3.65 -2.50 -13.49
C VAL A 114 -3.23 -3.01 -12.12
N MET A 115 -2.88 -4.29 -12.00
CA MET A 115 -2.39 -4.87 -10.74
C MET A 115 -1.11 -4.18 -10.25
N ALA A 116 -0.23 -3.76 -11.15
CA ALA A 116 0.95 -2.97 -10.79
C ALA A 116 0.56 -1.61 -10.17
N ILE A 117 -0.46 -0.92 -10.72
CA ILE A 117 -0.94 0.34 -10.15
C ILE A 117 -1.58 0.11 -8.77
N VAL A 118 -2.36 -0.96 -8.61
CA VAL A 118 -2.92 -1.34 -7.30
C VAL A 118 -1.80 -1.61 -6.29
N ALA A 119 -0.74 -2.33 -6.70
CA ALA A 119 0.42 -2.56 -5.83
C ALA A 119 1.14 -1.26 -5.43
N LEU A 120 1.26 -0.30 -6.36
CA LEU A 120 1.84 1.02 -6.09
C LEU A 120 0.98 1.81 -5.09
N ASP A 121 -0.34 1.75 -5.25
CA ASP A 121 -1.30 2.38 -4.33
C ASP A 121 -1.14 1.82 -2.92
N GLU A 122 -1.21 0.51 -2.77
CA GLU A 122 -1.08 -0.18 -1.49
C GLU A 122 0.24 0.16 -0.76
N ILE A 123 1.37 0.15 -1.48
CA ILE A 123 2.66 0.51 -0.91
C ILE A 123 2.69 1.98 -0.48
N THR A 124 2.15 2.88 -1.31
CA THR A 124 2.21 4.34 -1.08
C THR A 124 1.27 4.77 0.05
N VAL A 125 0.03 4.29 0.02
CA VAL A 125 -1.00 4.67 1.01
C VAL A 125 -0.69 4.07 2.36
N HIS A 126 -0.27 2.81 2.43
CA HIS A 126 0.11 2.20 3.70
C HIS A 126 1.44 2.74 4.27
N ALA A 127 2.35 3.23 3.43
CA ALA A 127 3.48 4.01 3.90
C ALA A 127 3.02 5.29 4.62
N TRP A 128 2.02 5.98 4.07
CA TRP A 128 1.43 7.15 4.73
C TRP A 128 0.70 6.78 6.03
N ASP A 129 -0.12 5.73 6.01
CA ASP A 129 -0.85 5.25 7.20
C ASP A 129 0.12 4.96 8.36
N LEU A 130 1.22 4.22 8.09
CA LEU A 130 2.26 3.92 9.08
C LEU A 130 2.99 5.19 9.55
N ALA A 131 3.33 6.07 8.61
CA ALA A 131 4.07 7.29 8.93
C ALA A 131 3.29 8.18 9.90
N VAL A 132 2.02 8.48 9.61
CA VAL A 132 1.22 9.35 10.48
C VAL A 132 0.90 8.71 11.83
N ALA A 133 0.73 7.38 11.87
CA ALA A 133 0.53 6.62 13.10
C ALA A 133 1.75 6.64 14.04
N THR A 134 2.95 6.78 13.46
CA THR A 134 4.22 6.76 14.20
C THR A 134 4.92 8.12 14.27
N GLY A 135 4.23 9.20 13.85
CA GLY A 135 4.76 10.56 13.90
C GLY A 135 5.85 10.85 12.86
N GLN A 136 5.92 10.06 11.82
CA GLN A 136 6.85 10.21 10.71
C GLN A 136 6.21 10.98 9.53
N ARG A 137 6.99 11.26 8.50
CA ARG A 137 6.52 11.89 7.25
C ARG A 137 6.93 11.04 6.06
N PRO A 138 6.00 10.54 5.24
CA PRO A 138 6.32 9.78 4.05
C PRO A 138 6.88 10.72 2.97
N THR A 139 7.75 10.19 2.12
CA THR A 139 8.16 10.84 0.88
C THR A 139 7.51 10.10 -0.27
N VAL A 140 6.71 10.81 -1.08
CA VAL A 140 6.07 10.24 -2.26
C VAL A 140 6.61 10.94 -3.50
N ALA A 141 7.04 10.16 -4.49
CA ALA A 141 7.56 10.70 -5.74
C ALA A 141 6.43 11.39 -6.53
N PRO A 142 6.68 12.55 -7.16
CA PRO A 142 5.66 13.22 -7.97
C PRO A 142 5.11 12.37 -9.11
N ALA A 143 5.94 11.48 -9.69
CA ALA A 143 5.51 10.55 -10.72
C ALA A 143 4.50 9.53 -10.18
N ASP A 144 4.74 8.96 -8.99
CA ASP A 144 3.84 8.01 -8.34
C ASP A 144 2.49 8.68 -8.02
N LEU A 145 2.53 9.92 -7.50
CA LEU A 145 1.29 10.70 -7.26
C LEU A 145 0.47 10.92 -8.54
N ALA A 146 1.14 11.19 -9.68
CA ALA A 146 0.44 11.40 -10.94
C ALA A 146 -0.27 10.12 -11.42
N ILE A 147 0.43 8.98 -11.37
CA ILE A 147 -0.11 7.67 -11.77
C ILE A 147 -1.31 7.30 -10.88
N LEU A 148 -1.15 7.40 -9.57
CA LEU A 148 -2.19 7.04 -8.61
C LEU A 148 -3.40 7.97 -8.70
N HIS A 149 -3.18 9.28 -8.90
CA HIS A 149 -4.27 10.23 -9.07
C HIS A 149 -5.08 9.95 -10.34
N GLU A 150 -4.42 9.64 -11.47
CA GLU A 150 -5.09 9.25 -12.71
C GLU A 150 -5.93 7.98 -12.52
N PHE A 151 -5.40 7.00 -11.82
CA PHE A 151 -6.10 5.74 -11.53
C PHE A 151 -7.30 5.92 -10.62
N LEU A 152 -7.18 6.74 -9.58
CA LEU A 152 -8.20 6.89 -8.54
C LEU A 152 -9.24 7.98 -8.83
N CYS A 153 -9.02 8.88 -9.79
CA CYS A 153 -9.94 9.99 -10.05
C CYS A 153 -11.33 9.55 -10.55
N GLU A 154 -11.47 8.31 -11.01
CA GLU A 154 -12.73 7.70 -11.45
C GLU A 154 -13.34 6.77 -10.38
N THR A 155 -12.78 6.71 -9.16
CA THR A 155 -13.30 5.89 -8.07
C THR A 155 -14.70 6.34 -7.67
N ASP A 156 -15.59 5.37 -7.40
CA ASP A 156 -16.94 5.65 -6.89
C ASP A 156 -16.86 6.44 -5.58
N PRO A 157 -17.58 7.57 -5.44
CA PRO A 157 -17.59 8.34 -4.20
C PRO A 157 -18.00 7.55 -2.95
N ALA A 158 -18.76 6.47 -3.10
CA ALA A 158 -19.10 5.57 -2.01
C ALA A 158 -17.96 4.65 -1.58
N GLY A 159 -16.83 4.70 -2.31
CA GLY A 159 -15.70 3.81 -2.13
C GLY A 159 -15.89 2.46 -2.81
N THR A 160 -14.90 1.59 -2.67
CA THR A 160 -14.92 0.23 -3.21
C THR A 160 -14.85 -0.76 -2.06
N PRO A 161 -15.92 -1.54 -1.79
CA PRO A 161 -15.92 -2.49 -0.68
C PRO A 161 -14.70 -3.43 -0.70
N GLY A 162 -13.98 -3.48 0.40
CA GLY A 162 -12.77 -4.30 0.56
C GLY A 162 -11.47 -3.66 0.03
N LEU A 163 -11.55 -2.48 -0.62
CA LEU A 163 -10.38 -1.72 -1.09
C LEU A 163 -10.33 -0.32 -0.49
N PHE A 164 -11.34 0.51 -0.74
CA PHE A 164 -11.36 1.91 -0.33
C PHE A 164 -12.63 2.27 0.42
N GLY A 165 -12.48 3.09 1.47
CA GLY A 165 -13.61 3.76 2.11
C GLY A 165 -14.26 4.81 1.20
N PRO A 166 -15.41 5.39 1.64
CA PRO A 166 -15.99 6.55 0.96
C PRO A 166 -14.97 7.68 0.83
N ILE A 167 -15.03 8.40 -0.31
CA ILE A 167 -14.14 9.55 -0.56
C ILE A 167 -14.28 10.58 0.56
N VAL A 168 -13.14 11.05 1.08
CA VAL A 168 -13.05 12.21 1.97
C VAL A 168 -12.81 13.45 1.12
N GLU A 169 -13.69 14.45 1.26
CA GLU A 169 -13.55 15.70 0.52
C GLU A 169 -12.30 16.46 0.97
N VAL A 170 -11.45 16.81 0.02
CA VAL A 170 -10.22 17.58 0.21
C VAL A 170 -10.26 18.79 -0.73
N PRO A 171 -9.86 20.01 -0.28
CA PRO A 171 -9.83 21.20 -1.13
C PRO A 171 -9.01 20.97 -2.41
N ALA A 172 -9.48 21.50 -3.53
CA ALA A 172 -8.81 21.33 -4.83
C ALA A 172 -7.41 21.94 -4.89
N ASP A 173 -7.11 22.92 -4.03
CA ASP A 173 -5.82 23.59 -3.88
C ASP A 173 -4.93 22.96 -2.80
N ALA A 174 -5.39 21.90 -2.14
CA ALA A 174 -4.59 21.15 -1.18
C ALA A 174 -3.38 20.45 -1.86
N PRO A 175 -2.36 20.06 -1.09
CA PRO A 175 -1.24 19.26 -1.61
C PRO A 175 -1.70 18.03 -2.39
N ALA A 176 -0.95 17.64 -3.41
CA ALA A 176 -1.32 16.51 -4.28
C ALA A 176 -1.49 15.20 -3.50
N LEU A 177 -0.64 14.96 -2.49
CA LEU A 177 -0.77 13.80 -1.61
C LEU A 177 -2.08 13.83 -0.81
N ASP A 178 -2.47 14.97 -0.25
CA ASP A 178 -3.71 15.09 0.52
C ASP A 178 -4.94 14.80 -0.34
N ARG A 179 -4.93 15.29 -1.58
CA ARG A 179 -6.01 15.00 -2.54
C ARG A 179 -6.07 13.51 -2.91
N LEU A 180 -4.90 12.87 -3.11
CA LEU A 180 -4.81 11.43 -3.35
C LEU A 180 -5.41 10.65 -2.16
N LEU A 181 -5.01 10.98 -0.94
CA LEU A 181 -5.49 10.34 0.28
C LEU A 181 -7.01 10.45 0.42
N GLY A 182 -7.59 11.61 0.10
CA GLY A 182 -9.04 11.79 0.07
C GLY A 182 -9.74 10.79 -0.86
N LEU A 183 -9.18 10.53 -2.05
CA LEU A 183 -9.73 9.56 -3.00
C LEU A 183 -9.70 8.11 -2.47
N THR A 184 -8.76 7.79 -1.58
CA THR A 184 -8.67 6.46 -0.92
C THR A 184 -9.47 6.37 0.38
N GLY A 185 -10.28 7.39 0.71
CA GLY A 185 -11.08 7.44 1.94
C GLY A 185 -10.28 7.79 3.20
N ARG A 186 -9.05 8.30 3.07
CA ARG A 186 -8.24 8.77 4.20
C ARG A 186 -8.47 10.25 4.44
N ASP A 187 -8.57 10.64 5.73
CA ASP A 187 -8.53 12.04 6.14
C ASP A 187 -7.07 12.50 6.25
N PRO A 188 -6.57 13.42 5.42
CA PRO A 188 -5.18 13.90 5.50
C PRO A 188 -4.87 14.61 6.83
N ALA A 189 -5.90 15.07 7.55
CA ALA A 189 -5.78 15.68 8.86
C ALA A 189 -5.74 14.65 10.00
N TRP A 190 -5.85 13.36 9.72
CA TRP A 190 -5.83 12.32 10.74
C TRP A 190 -4.56 12.41 11.62
N ARG A 191 -4.76 12.24 12.91
CA ARG A 191 -3.70 12.19 13.92
C ARG A 191 -4.08 11.14 14.96
N PRO A 192 -3.09 10.43 15.56
CA PRO A 192 -3.37 9.53 16.67
C PRO A 192 -3.98 10.34 17.82
N ALA A 193 -4.95 9.74 18.54
CA ALA A 193 -5.48 10.33 19.74
C ALA A 193 -4.34 10.56 20.75
N ALA A 194 -4.34 11.73 21.42
CA ALA A 194 -3.36 11.97 22.46
C ALA A 194 -3.47 10.86 23.53
N PRO A 195 -2.34 10.37 24.05
CA PRO A 195 -2.39 9.42 25.16
C PRO A 195 -3.14 10.05 26.34
N ALA A 196 -4.04 9.25 26.92
CA ALA A 196 -4.85 9.66 28.07
C ALA A 196 -3.99 9.82 29.33
#